data_d9303470e1a861cfad98dc248eec4e13
#
_entry.id   d9303470e1a861cfad98dc248eec4e13
#
_cell.length_a   1.000
_cell.length_b   1.000
_cell.length_c   1.000
_cell.angle_alpha   90.00
_cell.angle_beta   90.00
_cell.angle_gamma   90.00
#
_symmetry.space_group_name_H-M   'P 1'
#
loop_
_entity.id
_entity.type
_entity.pdbx_description
1 polymer ?
#
loop_
_entity_poly.entity_id
_entity_poly.type
_entity_poly.pdbx_seq_one_letter_code
_entity_poly.pdbx_strand_id
1 'polypeptide(L)'
;MGYTRWSDDDWTDYSSTTKTKTADKIFTSTATVNQLDPKGVLLRESRDSDLNPESTAIIIGVDVTGSMGMIADYFVKEGLGVLFTHILDRKPVTDPHLMVMAIGDAAAGDRSPLQVSQFEADLKIAEQLEKIHVEHGGGGNSYESYELPWFFAANHISMDCLEKRGKKGYLFTIGDEPPSKGVIASQVAKVIGDELPGNISLIDMYTQVSKSFHTFHIIVKE
;
A
#
# COMPACT_ATOMS: atom_id res chain seq x y z
N MET A 1 -6.09 -9.18 10.63
CA MET A 1 -6.10 -7.84 11.23
C MET A 1 -5.43 -7.90 12.61
N GLY A 2 -4.09 -7.79 12.68
CA GLY A 2 -3.31 -7.51 13.90
C GLY A 2 -3.46 -8.44 15.11
N TYR A 3 -4.04 -9.62 14.94
CA TYR A 3 -4.19 -10.60 16.04
C TYR A 3 -2.96 -11.51 16.20
N THR A 4 -1.94 -11.32 15.38
CA THR A 4 -0.69 -12.05 15.36
C THR A 4 0.46 -11.04 15.35
N ARG A 5 1.70 -11.52 15.48
CA ARG A 5 2.89 -10.68 15.42
C ARG A 5 3.88 -11.25 14.41
N TRP A 6 4.74 -10.39 13.90
CA TRP A 6 5.87 -10.79 13.08
C TRP A 6 6.74 -11.81 13.81
N SER A 7 7.17 -12.82 13.08
CA SER A 7 8.09 -13.86 13.51
C SER A 7 9.23 -13.96 12.50
N ASP A 8 10.46 -13.84 12.98
CA ASP A 8 11.65 -13.98 12.12
C ASP A 8 11.81 -15.42 11.61
N ASP A 9 11.35 -16.41 12.37
CA ASP A 9 11.37 -17.82 11.95
C ASP A 9 10.41 -18.03 10.78
N ASP A 10 9.15 -17.56 10.88
CA ASP A 10 8.16 -17.64 9.80
C ASP A 10 8.65 -16.92 8.55
N TRP A 11 9.29 -15.75 8.71
CA TRP A 11 9.90 -15.03 7.60
C TRP A 11 11.05 -15.80 6.96
N THR A 12 11.91 -16.41 7.76
CA THR A 12 13.05 -17.19 7.26
C THR A 12 12.56 -18.36 6.41
N ASP A 13 11.57 -19.09 6.88
CA ASP A 13 10.97 -20.22 6.14
C ASP A 13 10.31 -19.74 4.84
N TYR A 14 9.50 -18.69 4.89
CA TYR A 14 8.87 -18.09 3.72
C TYR A 14 9.91 -17.60 2.71
N SER A 15 10.88 -16.79 3.14
CA SER A 15 11.85 -16.17 2.25
C SER A 15 12.78 -17.20 1.62
N SER A 16 13.10 -18.30 2.31
CA SER A 16 13.93 -19.38 1.78
C SER A 16 13.33 -20.00 0.52
N THR A 17 12.01 -20.11 0.46
CA THR A 17 11.29 -20.63 -0.70
C THR A 17 11.05 -19.57 -1.77
N THR A 18 10.81 -18.34 -1.37
CA THR A 18 10.41 -17.25 -2.28
C THR A 18 11.60 -16.64 -3.01
N LYS A 19 12.77 -16.52 -2.36
CA LYS A 19 14.01 -16.00 -2.96
C LYS A 19 14.46 -16.76 -4.22
N THR A 20 14.12 -18.05 -4.31
CA THR A 20 14.52 -18.89 -5.46
C THR A 20 13.56 -18.77 -6.65
N LYS A 21 12.39 -18.16 -6.46
CA LYS A 21 11.39 -17.98 -7.52
C LYS A 21 11.70 -16.75 -8.36
N THR A 22 11.40 -16.80 -9.64
CA THR A 22 11.36 -15.63 -10.53
C THR A 22 10.09 -14.81 -10.29
N ALA A 23 10.10 -13.51 -10.63
CA ALA A 23 8.96 -12.63 -10.38
C ALA A 23 7.65 -13.14 -11.02
N ASP A 24 7.72 -13.70 -12.23
CA ASP A 24 6.58 -14.31 -12.94
C ASP A 24 5.99 -15.54 -12.23
N LYS A 25 6.76 -16.20 -11.37
CA LYS A 25 6.30 -17.32 -10.54
C LYS A 25 5.75 -16.88 -9.19
N ILE A 26 6.05 -15.66 -8.76
CA ILE A 26 5.50 -15.05 -7.55
C ILE A 26 4.20 -14.32 -7.91
N PHE A 27 4.27 -13.38 -8.84
CA PHE A 27 3.14 -12.54 -9.24
C PHE A 27 2.40 -13.20 -10.42
N THR A 28 1.52 -14.12 -10.10
CA THR A 28 0.76 -14.89 -11.11
C THR A 28 -0.58 -14.27 -11.47
N SER A 29 -1.00 -13.22 -10.77
CA SER A 29 -2.26 -12.55 -11.01
C SER A 29 -2.24 -11.79 -12.35
N THR A 30 -3.28 -11.93 -13.16
CA THR A 30 -3.43 -11.27 -14.46
C THR A 30 -4.34 -10.03 -14.40
N ALA A 31 -4.91 -9.74 -13.24
CA ALA A 31 -5.73 -8.59 -12.90
C ALA A 31 -5.86 -8.49 -11.38
N THR A 32 -6.43 -7.38 -10.88
CA THR A 32 -6.74 -7.21 -9.46
C THR A 32 -7.60 -8.38 -8.95
N VAL A 33 -7.14 -9.05 -7.90
CA VAL A 33 -7.94 -10.08 -7.22
C VAL A 33 -8.91 -9.44 -6.23
N ASN A 34 -10.06 -10.07 -5.98
CA ASN A 34 -11.11 -9.52 -5.11
C ASN A 34 -10.61 -9.11 -3.72
N GLN A 35 -9.62 -9.80 -3.19
CA GLN A 35 -9.04 -9.50 -1.87
C GLN A 35 -8.33 -8.14 -1.84
N LEU A 36 -7.74 -7.73 -2.97
CA LEU A 36 -6.95 -6.51 -3.14
C LEU A 36 -7.72 -5.41 -3.89
N ASP A 37 -8.93 -5.69 -4.36
CA ASP A 37 -9.75 -4.71 -5.07
C ASP A 37 -10.23 -3.63 -4.09
N PRO A 38 -9.91 -2.34 -4.32
CA PRO A 38 -10.40 -1.25 -3.50
C PRO A 38 -11.89 -0.98 -3.70
N LYS A 39 -12.46 -1.47 -4.83
CA LYS A 39 -13.83 -1.16 -5.20
C LYS A 39 -14.84 -1.76 -4.24
N GLY A 40 -15.66 -0.88 -3.65
CA GLY A 40 -16.68 -1.28 -2.68
C GLY A 40 -16.14 -1.61 -1.29
N VAL A 41 -14.86 -1.38 -1.03
CA VAL A 41 -14.31 -1.45 0.33
C VAL A 41 -14.81 -0.26 1.14
N LEU A 42 -15.60 -0.50 2.16
CA LEU A 42 -16.06 0.57 3.06
C LEU A 42 -14.91 1.05 3.95
N LEU A 43 -14.25 0.14 4.65
CA LEU A 43 -13.14 0.45 5.54
C LEU A 43 -12.11 -0.68 5.56
N ARG A 44 -10.84 -0.30 5.62
CA ARG A 44 -9.72 -1.11 6.06
C ARG A 44 -9.31 -0.65 7.45
N GLU A 45 -9.05 -1.58 8.34
CA GLU A 45 -8.91 -1.26 9.76
C GLU A 45 -7.56 -1.65 10.33
N SER A 46 -6.97 -0.74 11.14
CA SER A 46 -5.84 -1.03 12.00
C SER A 46 -6.30 -0.91 13.45
N ARG A 47 -6.59 -2.04 14.10
CA ARG A 47 -7.18 -2.09 15.43
C ARG A 47 -6.24 -2.69 16.45
N ASP A 48 -6.33 -2.20 17.67
CA ASP A 48 -5.64 -2.78 18.80
C ASP A 48 -6.15 -4.19 19.09
N SER A 49 -5.27 -5.02 19.62
CA SER A 49 -5.58 -6.37 20.06
C SER A 49 -4.78 -6.70 21.32
N ASP A 50 -5.06 -7.83 21.95
CA ASP A 50 -4.31 -8.27 23.14
C ASP A 50 -2.80 -8.42 22.85
N LEU A 51 -2.44 -8.80 21.63
CA LEU A 51 -1.05 -8.93 21.20
C LEU A 51 -0.44 -7.60 20.69
N ASN A 52 -1.27 -6.71 20.16
CA ASN A 52 -0.85 -5.40 19.61
C ASN A 52 -1.71 -4.29 20.25
N PRO A 53 -1.50 -3.97 21.54
CA PRO A 53 -2.37 -3.07 22.30
C PRO A 53 -2.25 -1.59 21.90
N GLU A 54 -1.17 -1.23 21.21
CA GLU A 54 -0.91 0.14 20.73
C GLU A 54 -0.60 0.16 19.23
N SER A 55 -1.51 -0.43 18.43
CA SER A 55 -1.33 -0.54 16.98
C SER A 55 -0.99 0.80 16.32
N THR A 56 -0.03 0.80 15.41
CA THR A 56 0.34 1.94 14.58
C THR A 56 0.19 1.59 13.11
N ALA A 57 -0.69 2.30 12.41
CA ALA A 57 -0.95 2.07 11.00
C ALA A 57 0.19 2.63 10.12
N ILE A 58 0.74 1.80 9.25
CA ILE A 58 1.76 2.16 8.27
C ILE A 58 1.30 1.68 6.90
N ILE A 59 1.19 2.59 5.95
CA ILE A 59 0.80 2.29 4.56
C ILE A 59 2.02 2.52 3.66
N ILE A 60 2.29 1.54 2.79
CA ILE A 60 3.35 1.62 1.79
C ILE A 60 2.70 1.43 0.42
N GLY A 61 2.56 2.53 -0.32
CA GLY A 61 2.16 2.53 -1.71
C GLY A 61 3.39 2.36 -2.60
N VAL A 62 3.42 1.32 -3.40
CA VAL A 62 4.53 1.01 -4.30
C VAL A 62 4.02 1.05 -5.73
N ASP A 63 4.70 1.81 -6.55
CA ASP A 63 4.52 1.76 -7.98
C ASP A 63 4.94 0.38 -8.50
N VAL A 64 4.05 -0.23 -9.30
CA VAL A 64 4.28 -1.57 -9.88
C VAL A 64 4.26 -1.55 -11.41
N THR A 65 4.37 -0.37 -11.99
CA THR A 65 4.42 -0.19 -13.44
C THR A 65 5.85 -0.35 -13.97
N GLY A 66 5.99 -0.72 -15.23
CA GLY A 66 7.26 -0.74 -15.96
C GLY A 66 8.48 -1.21 -15.15
N SER A 67 9.48 -0.32 -15.02
CA SER A 67 10.72 -0.56 -14.27
C SER A 67 10.52 -0.78 -12.78
N MET A 68 9.44 -0.22 -12.21
CA MET A 68 9.18 -0.26 -10.77
C MET A 68 8.67 -1.62 -10.26
N GLY A 69 8.24 -2.53 -11.14
CA GLY A 69 7.83 -3.89 -10.76
C GLY A 69 8.90 -4.68 -9.98
N MET A 70 10.18 -4.32 -10.15
CA MET A 70 11.29 -4.92 -9.38
C MET A 70 11.20 -4.61 -7.88
N ILE A 71 10.58 -3.50 -7.49
CA ILE A 71 10.43 -3.14 -6.07
C ILE A 71 9.44 -4.08 -5.38
N ALA A 72 8.33 -4.43 -6.04
CA ALA A 72 7.40 -5.40 -5.51
C ALA A 72 8.08 -6.78 -5.32
N ASP A 73 8.89 -7.23 -6.28
CA ASP A 73 9.69 -8.46 -6.19
C ASP A 73 10.68 -8.42 -5.01
N TYR A 74 11.40 -7.30 -4.86
CA TYR A 74 12.30 -7.11 -3.72
C TYR A 74 11.56 -7.14 -2.38
N PHE A 75 10.41 -6.47 -2.27
CA PHE A 75 9.63 -6.46 -1.02
C PHE A 75 9.20 -7.87 -0.61
N VAL A 76 8.70 -8.67 -1.52
CA VAL A 76 8.26 -10.05 -1.24
C VAL A 76 9.43 -10.94 -0.84
N LYS A 77 10.59 -10.79 -1.48
CA LYS A 77 11.76 -11.65 -1.25
C LYS A 77 12.58 -11.27 -0.02
N GLU A 78 12.77 -9.98 0.21
CA GLU A 78 13.73 -9.46 1.21
C GLU A 78 13.22 -8.24 1.97
N GLY A 79 12.64 -7.26 1.28
CA GLY A 79 12.37 -5.92 1.79
C GLY A 79 11.43 -5.91 2.99
N LEU A 80 10.41 -6.74 3.02
CA LEU A 80 9.49 -6.84 4.16
C LEU A 80 10.20 -7.33 5.41
N GLY A 81 11.04 -8.36 5.31
CA GLY A 81 11.81 -8.86 6.46
C GLY A 81 12.75 -7.79 7.00
N VAL A 82 13.50 -7.11 6.12
CA VAL A 82 14.37 -6.01 6.50
C VAL A 82 13.58 -4.88 7.18
N LEU A 83 12.44 -4.51 6.62
CA LEU A 83 11.60 -3.45 7.16
C LEU A 83 11.06 -3.81 8.56
N PHE A 84 10.45 -4.98 8.72
CA PHE A 84 9.93 -5.42 10.02
C PHE A 84 11.04 -5.54 11.07
N THR A 85 12.16 -6.18 10.74
CA THR A 85 13.32 -6.28 11.64
C THR A 85 13.77 -4.89 12.11
N HIS A 86 13.94 -3.93 11.18
CA HIS A 86 14.34 -2.57 11.56
C HIS A 86 13.29 -1.83 12.39
N ILE A 87 12.01 -2.00 12.12
CA ILE A 87 10.95 -1.37 12.92
C ILE A 87 10.94 -1.98 14.32
N LEU A 88 11.03 -3.28 14.45
CA LEU A 88 11.00 -3.97 15.76
C LEU A 88 12.24 -3.71 16.58
N ASP A 89 13.43 -3.65 15.96
CA ASP A 89 14.70 -3.38 16.66
C ASP A 89 14.80 -1.92 17.10
N ARG A 90 14.51 -0.98 16.22
CA ARG A 90 14.67 0.46 16.47
C ARG A 90 13.47 1.08 17.18
N LYS A 91 12.33 0.42 17.16
CA LYS A 91 11.07 0.81 17.83
C LYS A 91 10.67 2.28 17.57
N PRO A 92 10.69 2.75 16.31
CA PRO A 92 10.22 4.09 16.00
C PRO A 92 8.71 4.24 16.26
N VAL A 93 7.99 3.12 16.23
CA VAL A 93 6.56 3.00 16.54
C VAL A 93 6.31 1.73 17.35
N THR A 94 5.17 1.71 18.06
CA THR A 94 4.67 0.52 18.74
C THR A 94 3.76 -0.28 17.80
N ASP A 95 3.76 -1.60 17.96
CA ASP A 95 2.86 -2.56 17.33
C ASP A 95 2.53 -2.21 15.86
N PRO A 96 3.51 -2.28 14.94
CA PRO A 96 3.32 -1.84 13.55
C PRO A 96 2.32 -2.73 12.82
N HIS A 97 1.29 -2.12 12.21
CA HIS A 97 0.39 -2.75 11.26
C HIS A 97 0.69 -2.23 9.86
N LEU A 98 1.17 -3.09 8.98
CA LEU A 98 1.49 -2.73 7.61
C LEU A 98 0.32 -3.01 6.67
N MET A 99 0.07 -2.06 5.77
CA MET A 99 -0.73 -2.21 4.56
C MET A 99 0.14 -1.89 3.36
N VAL A 100 0.03 -2.67 2.31
CA VAL A 100 0.66 -2.36 1.02
C VAL A 100 -0.40 -2.02 0.00
N MET A 101 -0.15 -0.98 -0.77
CA MET A 101 -0.94 -0.58 -1.93
C MET A 101 -0.07 -0.66 -3.17
N ALA A 102 -0.50 -1.39 -4.19
CA ALA A 102 0.16 -1.37 -5.49
C ALA A 102 -0.49 -0.28 -6.35
N ILE A 103 0.35 0.53 -6.98
CA ILE A 103 -0.03 1.72 -7.73
C ILE A 103 0.28 1.49 -9.20
N GLY A 104 -0.69 1.75 -10.06
CA GLY A 104 -0.56 1.84 -11.49
C GLY A 104 -1.11 3.18 -11.98
N ASP A 105 -1.32 3.32 -13.27
CA ASP A 105 -1.82 4.54 -13.89
C ASP A 105 -3.27 4.41 -14.36
N ALA A 106 -4.17 5.06 -13.63
CA ALA A 106 -5.58 5.13 -13.98
C ALA A 106 -5.85 5.92 -15.28
N ALA A 107 -4.97 6.86 -15.64
CA ALA A 107 -5.10 7.68 -16.83
C ALA A 107 -4.57 6.96 -18.08
N ALA A 108 -3.53 6.15 -17.96
CA ALA A 108 -3.05 5.28 -19.04
C ALA A 108 -3.97 4.09 -19.31
N GLY A 109 -4.90 3.80 -18.40
CA GLY A 109 -5.87 2.73 -18.55
C GLY A 109 -5.35 1.38 -18.10
N ASP A 110 -4.46 1.35 -17.14
CA ASP A 110 -3.99 0.14 -16.48
C ASP A 110 -5.15 -0.71 -15.98
N ARG A 111 -4.94 -2.01 -15.95
CA ARG A 111 -5.96 -2.98 -15.49
C ARG A 111 -6.18 -2.92 -13.99
N SER A 112 -5.13 -2.59 -13.26
CA SER A 112 -5.08 -2.58 -11.80
C SER A 112 -4.49 -1.26 -11.26
N PRO A 113 -5.15 -0.12 -11.50
CA PRO A 113 -4.59 1.20 -11.16
C PRO A 113 -4.36 1.40 -9.67
N LEU A 114 -5.08 0.66 -8.83
CA LEU A 114 -4.88 0.61 -7.39
C LEU A 114 -5.27 -0.77 -6.87
N GLN A 115 -4.40 -1.35 -6.04
CA GLN A 115 -4.68 -2.58 -5.32
C GLN A 115 -4.34 -2.33 -3.85
N VAL A 116 -5.20 -2.78 -2.91
CA VAL A 116 -5.05 -2.48 -1.49
C VAL A 116 -5.11 -3.76 -0.65
N SER A 117 -4.09 -4.03 0.14
CA SER A 117 -4.07 -5.14 1.08
C SER A 117 -4.92 -4.87 2.32
N GLN A 118 -4.97 -5.82 3.26
CA GLN A 118 -5.38 -5.56 4.63
C GLN A 118 -4.21 -4.98 5.43
N PHE A 119 -4.51 -4.43 6.63
CA PHE A 119 -3.48 -4.19 7.63
C PHE A 119 -3.11 -5.50 8.31
N GLU A 120 -1.83 -5.82 8.32
CA GLU A 120 -1.31 -7.03 8.96
C GLU A 120 -0.11 -6.69 9.84
N ALA A 121 0.05 -7.46 10.91
CA ALA A 121 1.19 -7.36 11.83
C ALA A 121 2.12 -8.57 11.72
N ASP A 122 1.94 -9.42 10.71
CA ASP A 122 2.62 -10.69 10.51
C ASP A 122 2.91 -10.99 9.04
N LEU A 123 3.32 -12.21 8.75
CA LEU A 123 3.69 -12.70 7.42
C LEU A 123 2.55 -12.65 6.39
N LYS A 124 1.29 -12.53 6.81
CA LYS A 124 0.16 -12.43 5.88
C LYS A 124 0.27 -11.24 4.93
N ILE A 125 1.02 -10.20 5.30
CA ILE A 125 1.27 -9.10 4.38
C ILE A 125 2.06 -9.57 3.14
N ALA A 126 3.04 -10.45 3.29
CA ALA A 126 3.79 -11.01 2.18
C ALA A 126 2.91 -11.90 1.29
N GLU A 127 2.06 -12.73 1.89
CA GLU A 127 1.10 -13.56 1.15
C GLU A 127 0.09 -12.73 0.34
N GLN A 128 -0.26 -11.54 0.82
CA GLN A 128 -1.11 -10.61 0.08
C GLN A 128 -0.36 -9.92 -1.05
N LEU A 129 0.92 -9.59 -0.84
CA LEU A 129 1.77 -9.00 -1.89
C LEU A 129 1.96 -9.96 -3.08
N GLU A 130 2.12 -11.25 -2.86
CA GLU A 130 2.23 -12.24 -3.96
C GLU A 130 1.02 -12.24 -4.90
N LYS A 131 -0.14 -11.75 -4.42
CA LYS A 131 -1.39 -11.68 -5.19
C LYS A 131 -1.55 -10.40 -6.01
N ILE A 132 -0.61 -9.46 -5.89
CA ILE A 132 -0.63 -8.23 -6.66
C ILE A 132 -0.48 -8.58 -8.16
N HIS A 133 -1.28 -7.91 -8.98
CA HIS A 133 -1.03 -7.85 -10.41
C HIS A 133 0.04 -6.78 -10.67
N VAL A 134 1.15 -7.18 -11.25
CA VAL A 134 2.22 -6.27 -11.68
C VAL A 134 1.94 -5.89 -13.14
N GLU A 135 1.78 -4.59 -13.39
CA GLU A 135 1.59 -4.09 -14.75
C GLU A 135 2.92 -4.18 -15.50
N HIS A 136 2.95 -4.88 -16.62
CA HIS A 136 4.15 -5.04 -17.44
C HIS A 136 4.30 -3.95 -18.51
N GLY A 137 3.37 -3.00 -18.55
CA GLY A 137 3.36 -1.83 -19.45
C GLY A 137 3.58 -0.54 -18.67
N GLY A 138 4.19 0.45 -19.30
CA GLY A 138 4.21 1.83 -18.84
C GLY A 138 3.28 2.65 -19.73
N GLY A 139 2.45 3.50 -19.14
CA GLY A 139 1.52 4.35 -19.87
C GLY A 139 2.21 5.34 -20.81
N GLY A 140 1.51 5.94 -21.70
CA GLY A 140 2.00 6.97 -22.61
C GLY A 140 2.02 8.38 -22.01
N ASN A 141 2.02 8.52 -20.70
CA ASN A 141 2.08 9.78 -19.97
C ASN A 141 3.30 9.81 -19.04
N SER A 142 3.55 10.94 -18.38
CA SER A 142 4.74 11.19 -17.55
C SER A 142 4.35 11.35 -16.08
N TYR A 143 3.39 10.58 -15.58
CA TYR A 143 2.95 10.59 -14.18
C TYR A 143 2.23 9.30 -13.82
N GLU A 144 2.21 8.99 -12.53
CA GLU A 144 1.50 7.85 -11.96
C GLU A 144 0.41 8.31 -10.98
N SER A 145 -0.54 7.41 -10.67
CA SER A 145 -1.73 7.75 -9.88
C SER A 145 -1.47 7.68 -8.36
N TYR A 146 -0.41 8.34 -7.86
CA TYR A 146 -0.07 8.36 -6.43
C TYR A 146 -1.12 9.05 -5.55
N GLU A 147 -2.00 9.85 -6.11
CA GLU A 147 -3.11 10.48 -5.40
C GLU A 147 -4.24 9.49 -5.04
N LEU A 148 -4.36 8.37 -5.75
CA LEU A 148 -5.38 7.36 -5.45
C LEU A 148 -5.13 6.66 -4.09
N PRO A 149 -3.91 6.21 -3.74
CA PRO A 149 -3.57 5.79 -2.39
C PRO A 149 -3.88 6.83 -1.32
N TRP A 150 -3.61 8.12 -1.59
CA TRP A 150 -3.92 9.19 -0.63
C TRP A 150 -5.41 9.35 -0.43
N PHE A 151 -6.19 9.29 -1.53
CA PHE A 151 -7.64 9.34 -1.45
C PHE A 151 -8.20 8.16 -0.67
N PHE A 152 -7.75 6.95 -0.97
CA PHE A 152 -8.18 5.75 -0.26
C PHE A 152 -7.82 5.83 1.24
N ALA A 153 -6.60 6.24 1.56
CA ALA A 153 -6.15 6.37 2.94
C ALA A 153 -6.96 7.40 3.73
N ALA A 154 -7.37 8.51 3.10
CA ALA A 154 -8.14 9.56 3.75
C ALA A 154 -9.61 9.18 4.01
N ASN A 155 -10.19 8.30 3.17
CA ASN A 155 -11.64 8.05 3.17
C ASN A 155 -12.04 6.63 3.58
N HIS A 156 -11.12 5.64 3.43
CA HIS A 156 -11.42 4.22 3.63
C HIS A 156 -10.55 3.55 4.72
N ILE A 157 -9.90 4.34 5.58
CA ILE A 157 -9.08 3.80 6.68
C ILE A 157 -9.64 4.26 8.02
N SER A 158 -9.72 3.30 8.95
CA SER A 158 -10.05 3.51 10.35
C SER A 158 -8.95 2.91 11.21
N MET A 159 -8.41 3.67 12.18
CA MET A 159 -7.22 3.25 12.94
C MET A 159 -7.26 3.71 14.39
N ASP A 160 -7.01 2.78 15.30
CA ASP A 160 -7.04 3.03 16.73
C ASP A 160 -5.94 4.00 17.20
N CYS A 161 -4.80 4.05 16.51
CA CYS A 161 -3.77 5.04 16.83
C CYS A 161 -4.29 6.49 16.72
N LEU A 162 -5.17 6.77 15.77
CA LEU A 162 -5.79 8.09 15.63
C LEU A 162 -7.02 8.23 16.55
N GLU A 163 -7.93 7.26 16.49
CA GLU A 163 -9.24 7.35 17.16
C GLU A 163 -9.11 7.34 18.69
N LYS A 164 -8.23 6.51 19.24
CA LYS A 164 -8.05 6.36 20.68
C LYS A 164 -6.94 7.24 21.26
N ARG A 165 -5.89 7.49 20.46
CA ARG A 165 -4.65 8.11 20.95
C ARG A 165 -4.32 9.46 20.30
N GLY A 166 -5.07 9.88 19.28
CA GLY A 166 -4.80 11.10 18.52
C GLY A 166 -3.47 11.08 17.76
N LYS A 167 -2.87 9.89 17.59
CA LYS A 167 -1.61 9.71 16.86
C LYS A 167 -1.90 9.36 15.41
N LYS A 168 -1.31 10.13 14.49
CA LYS A 168 -1.43 9.85 13.04
C LYS A 168 -0.70 8.56 12.67
N GLY A 169 -1.22 7.87 11.65
CA GLY A 169 -0.49 6.82 10.95
C GLY A 169 0.60 7.38 10.03
N TYR A 170 1.25 6.49 9.29
CA TYR A 170 2.29 6.85 8.32
C TYR A 170 1.86 6.35 6.94
N LEU A 171 2.02 7.19 5.92
CA LEU A 171 1.75 6.84 4.53
C LEU A 171 2.97 7.21 3.67
N PHE A 172 3.55 6.21 3.05
CA PHE A 172 4.63 6.35 2.09
C PHE A 172 4.11 5.96 0.71
N THR A 173 4.39 6.77 -0.30
CA THR A 173 4.29 6.39 -1.71
C THR A 173 5.68 6.37 -2.31
N ILE A 174 5.99 5.35 -3.12
CA ILE A 174 7.33 5.10 -3.67
C ILE A 174 7.19 4.94 -5.18
N GLY A 175 7.92 5.73 -5.94
CA GLY A 175 7.92 5.68 -7.39
C GLY A 175 8.96 6.61 -8.02
N ASP A 176 9.09 6.58 -9.34
CA ASP A 176 10.07 7.33 -10.14
C ASP A 176 9.44 8.49 -10.90
N GLU A 177 8.13 8.45 -11.15
CA GLU A 177 7.40 9.48 -11.87
C GLU A 177 6.75 10.53 -10.93
N PRO A 178 6.42 11.72 -11.42
CA PRO A 178 5.65 12.70 -10.64
C PRO A 178 4.18 12.25 -10.45
N PRO A 179 3.49 12.76 -9.42
CA PRO A 179 2.06 12.51 -9.23
C PRO A 179 1.23 13.22 -10.31
N SER A 180 0.01 12.74 -10.54
CA SER A 180 -0.98 13.43 -11.35
C SER A 180 -1.32 14.84 -10.78
N LYS A 181 -2.08 15.64 -11.54
CA LYS A 181 -2.46 17.00 -11.11
C LYS A 181 -3.48 17.02 -9.97
N GLY A 182 -4.04 15.88 -9.61
CA GLY A 182 -5.02 15.72 -8.55
C GLY A 182 -5.94 14.54 -8.78
N VAL A 183 -6.83 14.30 -7.83
CA VAL A 183 -7.80 13.21 -7.86
C VAL A 183 -8.90 13.51 -8.88
N ILE A 184 -9.07 12.65 -9.86
CA ILE A 184 -10.09 12.76 -10.90
C ILE A 184 -11.34 11.97 -10.50
N ALA A 185 -12.49 12.63 -10.38
CA ALA A 185 -13.73 12.03 -9.91
C ALA A 185 -14.14 10.77 -10.68
N SER A 186 -14.00 10.77 -12.01
CA SER A 186 -14.32 9.60 -12.83
C SER A 186 -13.37 8.42 -12.63
N GLN A 187 -12.10 8.68 -12.27
CA GLN A 187 -11.15 7.61 -11.94
C GLN A 187 -11.48 7.00 -10.58
N VAL A 188 -11.81 7.83 -9.58
CA VAL A 188 -12.26 7.35 -8.26
C VAL A 188 -13.52 6.49 -8.41
N ALA A 189 -14.52 6.93 -9.14
CA ALA A 189 -15.75 6.16 -9.38
C ALA A 189 -15.46 4.81 -10.08
N LYS A 190 -14.52 4.80 -11.03
CA LYS A 190 -14.14 3.56 -11.74
C LYS A 190 -13.33 2.60 -10.84
N VAL A 191 -12.35 3.12 -10.12
CA VAL A 191 -11.32 2.32 -9.42
C VAL A 191 -11.74 1.97 -7.98
N ILE A 192 -12.32 2.94 -7.26
CA ILE A 192 -12.67 2.77 -5.83
C ILE A 192 -14.18 2.58 -5.66
N GLY A 193 -14.97 3.22 -6.53
CA GLY A 193 -16.43 3.11 -6.51
C GLY A 193 -17.13 4.28 -5.83
N ASP A 194 -16.40 5.31 -5.42
CA ASP A 194 -16.96 6.49 -4.77
C ASP A 194 -17.41 7.53 -5.77
N GLU A 195 -18.54 8.15 -5.48
CA GLU A 195 -19.10 9.28 -6.24
C GLU A 195 -18.57 10.60 -5.65
N LEU A 196 -17.86 11.39 -6.45
CA LEU A 196 -17.36 12.71 -6.05
C LEU A 196 -18.10 13.81 -6.80
N PRO A 197 -18.39 14.95 -6.14
CA PRO A 197 -19.04 16.10 -6.79
C PRO A 197 -18.15 16.80 -7.84
N GLY A 198 -16.84 16.52 -7.83
CA GLY A 198 -15.85 17.10 -8.74
C GLY A 198 -14.45 16.61 -8.40
N ASN A 199 -13.49 17.04 -9.22
CA ASN A 199 -12.09 16.71 -9.02
C ASN A 199 -11.53 17.42 -7.78
N ILE A 200 -10.54 16.80 -7.12
CA ILE A 200 -9.86 17.36 -5.95
C ILE A 200 -8.43 17.72 -6.37
N SER A 201 -7.97 18.94 -6.06
CA SER A 201 -6.59 19.32 -6.36
C SER A 201 -5.61 18.46 -5.54
N LEU A 202 -4.37 18.29 -6.03
CA LEU A 202 -3.34 17.54 -5.32
C LEU A 202 -3.06 18.14 -3.93
N ILE A 203 -3.08 19.47 -3.81
CA ILE A 203 -2.87 20.18 -2.54
C ILE A 203 -4.02 19.91 -1.56
N ASP A 204 -5.26 19.95 -2.04
CA ASP A 204 -6.41 19.67 -1.18
C ASP A 204 -6.42 18.20 -0.75
N MET A 205 -6.06 17.29 -1.63
CA MET A 205 -5.94 15.86 -1.30
C MET A 205 -4.83 15.62 -0.26
N TYR A 206 -3.66 16.24 -0.45
CA TYR A 206 -2.58 16.18 0.55
C TYR A 206 -3.03 16.75 1.90
N THR A 207 -3.73 17.88 1.88
CA THR A 207 -4.28 18.50 3.11
C THR A 207 -5.28 17.57 3.79
N GLN A 208 -6.12 16.87 3.02
CA GLN A 208 -7.11 15.94 3.55
C GLN A 208 -6.43 14.72 4.20
N VAL A 209 -5.54 14.03 3.49
CA VAL A 209 -4.86 12.83 4.00
C VAL A 209 -3.94 13.15 5.17
N SER A 210 -3.34 14.33 5.20
CA SER A 210 -2.46 14.79 6.27
C SER A 210 -3.18 15.02 7.61
N LYS A 211 -4.52 15.01 7.65
CA LYS A 211 -5.27 15.02 8.92
C LYS A 211 -5.06 13.73 9.69
N SER A 212 -4.94 12.61 8.98
CA SER A 212 -4.87 11.25 9.56
C SER A 212 -3.49 10.60 9.45
N PHE A 213 -2.66 11.04 8.51
CA PHE A 213 -1.36 10.43 8.24
C PHE A 213 -0.22 11.46 8.17
N HIS A 214 0.98 11.04 8.58
CA HIS A 214 2.23 11.66 8.15
C HIS A 214 2.52 11.10 6.75
N THR A 215 2.45 11.94 5.73
CA THR A 215 2.48 11.52 4.32
C THR A 215 3.82 11.89 3.68
N PHE A 216 4.46 10.92 3.05
CA PHE A 216 5.74 11.04 2.38
C PHE A 216 5.66 10.46 0.97
N HIS A 217 6.39 11.07 0.04
CA HIS A 217 6.64 10.50 -1.26
C HIS A 217 8.15 10.27 -1.44
N ILE A 218 8.53 9.04 -1.74
CA ILE A 218 9.94 8.64 -1.94
C ILE A 218 10.18 8.52 -3.43
N ILE A 219 11.03 9.40 -3.96
CA ILE A 219 11.41 9.40 -5.36
C ILE A 219 12.58 8.44 -5.56
N VAL A 220 12.34 7.41 -6.36
CA VAL A 220 13.37 6.48 -6.82
C VAL A 220 14.08 7.13 -8.02
N LYS A 221 15.39 7.17 -7.99
CA LYS A 221 16.19 7.62 -9.15
C LYS A 221 16.78 6.39 -9.82
N GLU A 222 16.52 6.28 -11.11
CA GLU A 222 17.22 5.34 -12.00
C GLU A 222 18.70 5.73 -12.19
#